data_1e806e58a24a7d157d401bac02f3bb02
#
_entry.id   1e806e58a24a7d157d401bac02f3bb02
#
_cell.length_a   1.000
_cell.length_b   1.000
_cell.length_c   1.000
_cell.angle_alpha   90.00
_cell.angle_beta   90.00
_cell.angle_gamma   90.00
#
_symmetry.space_group_name_H-M   'P 1'
#
loop_
_entity.id
_entity.type
_entity.pdbx_description
1 polymer ?
#
loop_
_entity_poly.entity_id
_entity_poly.type
_entity_poly.pdbx_seq_one_letter_code
_entity_poly.pdbx_strand_id
1 'polypeptide(L)'
;MTSSRPGGGPIGPEPQLHATPDRAPRPDRSATCAPTKGSPAPHGAPYAARRAARSGAVRSLPPCERLARWAAAALVGEARLTPKPGLVDRRNTGAHRDMDLDTFLASATALEPCFHAYASAGARWDGRDPADLAQTLRNLGIEAEHAMFSATGGINTHKGANFAFALILGSCGAFLSKNGSLPNSPQDTERVLELVRAMGACLLDADIRTLLARSQRNDCQNGPSAPIGNGAHRAPACEGALSHGERIYLRNGLSGARGEAAKGYPLLEHELLPYLRRECPAPCSWGDSERDVGDTLLRALVKLMARLEDTNVVHRGGIDALATHRTFCTELDGRALTSRRLRDELVRYDDELIALNVSPGGAADLLSLGIFFSLMEGLFGLDALRYRS
;
A
#
# COMPACT_ATOMS: atom_id res chain seq x y z
N MET A 1 17.52 -69.61 -8.81
CA MET A 1 16.47 -70.52 -8.29
C MET A 1 15.17 -69.78 -8.37
N THR A 2 14.40 -70.15 -9.35
CA THR A 2 12.98 -70.48 -9.45
C THR A 2 12.01 -69.32 -9.18
N SER A 3 11.40 -68.75 -10.21
CA SER A 3 10.13 -69.18 -10.86
C SER A 3 8.93 -68.89 -9.96
N SER A 4 7.90 -68.09 -10.32
CA SER A 4 6.91 -68.40 -11.35
C SER A 4 5.87 -67.22 -11.45
N ARG A 5 5.46 -66.87 -12.66
CA ARG A 5 4.11 -66.41 -13.01
C ARG A 5 3.21 -67.66 -13.14
N PRO A 6 1.86 -67.61 -13.25
CA PRO A 6 1.01 -66.78 -14.14
C PRO A 6 -0.47 -66.58 -13.69
N GLY A 7 -1.27 -65.99 -14.57
CA GLY A 7 -2.72 -66.13 -14.71
C GLY A 7 -3.44 -64.78 -14.74
N GLY A 8 -4.12 -64.33 -15.69
CA GLY A 8 -4.73 -64.73 -16.94
C GLY A 8 -6.26 -64.66 -16.89
N GLY A 9 -6.88 -63.55 -17.45
CA GLY A 9 -8.15 -63.45 -18.10
C GLY A 9 -9.43 -63.24 -17.23
N PRO A 10 -10.59 -62.84 -17.80
CA PRO A 10 -10.90 -62.61 -19.22
C PRO A 10 -11.68 -61.28 -19.53
N ILE A 11 -11.77 -61.04 -20.81
CA ILE A 11 -12.44 -59.98 -21.55
C ILE A 11 -13.95 -60.27 -21.64
N GLY A 12 -14.75 -59.17 -21.69
CA GLY A 12 -16.09 -59.19 -22.25
C GLY A 12 -16.90 -57.94 -21.94
N PRO A 13 -17.91 -57.64 -22.77
CA PRO A 13 -17.84 -57.03 -24.10
C PRO A 13 -18.51 -55.62 -24.17
N GLU A 14 -18.27 -54.92 -25.25
CA GLU A 14 -18.97 -53.66 -25.65
C GLU A 14 -20.47 -53.92 -25.83
N PRO A 15 -21.30 -52.88 -25.66
CA PRO A 15 -22.54 -52.76 -26.41
C PRO A 15 -22.63 -51.52 -27.32
N GLN A 16 -23.15 -51.87 -28.42
CA GLN A 16 -23.49 -51.23 -29.69
C GLN A 16 -24.30 -49.96 -29.60
N LEU A 17 -24.06 -49.16 -30.68
CA LEU A 17 -24.88 -48.08 -31.21
C LEU A 17 -26.36 -48.39 -31.35
N HIS A 18 -27.23 -47.45 -30.98
CA HIS A 18 -28.56 -47.38 -31.55
C HIS A 18 -28.90 -45.97 -32.09
N ALA A 19 -29.56 -46.04 -33.21
CA ALA A 19 -29.90 -45.06 -34.19
C ALA A 19 -30.90 -43.97 -33.76
N THR A 20 -30.85 -42.85 -34.45
CA THR A 20 -31.82 -41.73 -34.50
C THR A 20 -33.18 -42.16 -35.08
N PRO A 21 -34.29 -41.47 -34.75
CA PRO A 21 -35.30 -41.17 -35.72
C PRO A 21 -35.64 -39.66 -35.82
N ASP A 22 -35.57 -39.23 -37.02
CA ASP A 22 -36.52 -38.60 -37.94
C ASP A 22 -37.33 -37.36 -37.53
N ARG A 23 -37.34 -36.47 -38.43
CA ARG A 23 -37.93 -35.18 -38.73
C ARG A 23 -39.43 -35.12 -38.63
N ALA A 24 -39.99 -34.00 -38.16
CA ALA A 24 -41.33 -33.51 -38.54
C ALA A 24 -41.35 -31.94 -38.57
N PRO A 25 -42.26 -31.29 -39.35
CA PRO A 25 -42.01 -30.06 -40.05
C PRO A 25 -42.53 -28.77 -39.35
N ARG A 26 -42.03 -27.64 -39.80
CA ARG A 26 -42.39 -26.26 -39.41
C ARG A 26 -43.84 -25.91 -39.86
N PRO A 27 -44.54 -25.03 -39.13
CA PRO A 27 -45.56 -24.16 -39.71
C PRO A 27 -44.99 -22.73 -39.91
N ASP A 28 -45.16 -22.27 -41.09
CA ASP A 28 -45.04 -20.90 -41.58
C ASP A 28 -46.21 -20.06 -40.99
N ARG A 29 -45.91 -18.88 -40.43
CA ARG A 29 -46.87 -17.78 -40.31
C ARG A 29 -46.15 -16.44 -40.34
N SER A 30 -46.18 -15.82 -41.46
CA SER A 30 -46.08 -14.40 -41.69
C SER A 30 -47.06 -13.60 -40.85
N ALA A 31 -46.55 -12.73 -39.94
CA ALA A 31 -47.31 -11.62 -39.41
C ALA A 31 -46.33 -10.46 -39.21
N THR A 32 -46.41 -9.48 -40.04
CA THR A 32 -45.80 -8.17 -40.01
C THR A 32 -46.25 -7.42 -38.74
N CYS A 33 -45.32 -7.04 -37.89
CA CYS A 33 -45.47 -5.96 -36.91
C CYS A 33 -44.23 -5.08 -36.92
N ALA A 34 -44.44 -3.80 -37.11
CA ALA A 34 -43.40 -2.79 -37.29
C ALA A 34 -42.50 -2.62 -36.01
N PRO A 35 -41.22 -2.35 -36.13
CA PRO A 35 -40.34 -2.18 -34.98
C PRO A 35 -40.43 -0.77 -34.44
N THR A 36 -40.79 -0.67 -33.15
CA THR A 36 -40.53 0.51 -32.34
C THR A 36 -39.01 0.65 -32.14
N LYS A 37 -38.46 1.80 -32.57
CA LYS A 37 -37.07 2.18 -32.42
C LYS A 37 -36.71 2.34 -30.97
N GLY A 38 -36.12 1.34 -30.35
CA GLY A 38 -35.28 1.45 -29.18
C GLY A 38 -33.84 1.46 -29.65
N SER A 39 -33.18 2.61 -29.56
CA SER A 39 -31.76 2.72 -29.94
C SER A 39 -30.91 1.83 -29.02
N PRO A 40 -30.07 0.92 -29.54
CA PRO A 40 -29.08 0.25 -28.75
C PRO A 40 -28.00 1.27 -28.33
N ALA A 41 -27.65 1.26 -27.03
CA ALA A 41 -26.52 2.03 -26.52
C ALA A 41 -25.25 1.73 -27.34
N PRO A 42 -24.38 2.70 -27.61
CA PRO A 42 -23.20 2.50 -28.45
C PRO A 42 -22.17 1.63 -27.71
N HIS A 43 -22.14 0.34 -28.03
CA HIS A 43 -21.03 -0.54 -27.76
C HIS A 43 -19.91 -0.17 -28.72
N GLY A 44 -18.94 0.68 -28.26
CA GLY A 44 -17.79 0.96 -29.10
C GLY A 44 -17.13 2.32 -28.95
N ALA A 45 -17.27 3.00 -27.80
CA ALA A 45 -16.41 4.16 -27.56
C ALA A 45 -14.95 3.68 -27.51
N PRO A 46 -14.01 4.29 -28.28
CA PRO A 46 -12.59 3.93 -28.24
C PRO A 46 -12.07 3.97 -26.80
N TYR A 47 -11.19 3.04 -26.43
CA TYR A 47 -10.57 2.94 -25.11
C TYR A 47 -10.06 4.30 -24.58
N ALA A 48 -9.49 5.13 -25.47
CA ALA A 48 -9.06 6.50 -25.19
C ALA A 48 -10.21 7.42 -24.70
N ALA A 49 -11.41 7.32 -25.25
CA ALA A 49 -12.55 8.15 -24.85
C ALA A 49 -13.12 7.75 -23.48
N ARG A 50 -13.16 6.45 -23.17
CA ARG A 50 -13.54 5.94 -21.85
C ARG A 50 -12.50 6.32 -20.78
N ARG A 51 -11.22 6.39 -21.15
CA ARG A 51 -10.10 6.82 -20.33
C ARG A 51 -10.19 8.31 -20.01
N ALA A 52 -10.39 9.16 -21.01
CA ALA A 52 -10.57 10.60 -20.83
C ALA A 52 -11.77 10.92 -19.95
N ALA A 53 -12.90 10.21 -20.10
CA ALA A 53 -14.10 10.40 -19.26
C ALA A 53 -13.85 10.02 -17.80
N ARG A 54 -13.10 8.95 -17.49
CA ARG A 54 -12.80 8.54 -16.09
C ARG A 54 -11.75 9.45 -15.44
N SER A 55 -10.73 9.88 -16.17
CA SER A 55 -9.76 10.88 -15.69
C SER A 55 -10.43 12.24 -15.48
N GLY A 56 -11.38 12.61 -16.35
CA GLY A 56 -12.23 13.80 -16.21
C GLY A 56 -13.11 13.73 -14.97
N ALA A 57 -13.70 12.57 -14.65
CA ALA A 57 -14.57 12.40 -13.49
C ALA A 57 -13.86 12.67 -12.16
N VAL A 58 -12.59 12.23 -12.00
CA VAL A 58 -11.83 12.52 -10.77
C VAL A 58 -11.38 13.97 -10.69
N ARG A 59 -11.07 14.60 -11.81
CA ARG A 59 -10.71 16.02 -11.86
C ARG A 59 -11.88 16.94 -11.51
N SER A 60 -13.11 16.49 -11.67
CA SER A 60 -14.33 17.23 -11.30
C SER A 60 -14.71 17.12 -9.82
N LEU A 61 -14.06 16.24 -9.05
CA LEU A 61 -14.32 16.10 -7.62
C LEU A 61 -13.85 17.33 -6.84
N PRO A 62 -14.50 17.66 -5.71
CA PRO A 62 -14.00 18.66 -4.77
C PRO A 62 -12.54 18.36 -4.37
N PRO A 63 -11.71 19.38 -4.11
CA PRO A 63 -10.27 19.20 -3.89
C PRO A 63 -9.92 18.17 -2.80
N CYS A 64 -10.55 18.22 -1.62
CA CYS A 64 -10.25 17.27 -0.53
C CYS A 64 -10.70 15.84 -0.87
N GLU A 65 -11.81 15.67 -1.57
CA GLU A 65 -12.28 14.38 -2.04
C GLU A 65 -11.33 13.79 -3.09
N ARG A 66 -10.78 14.63 -3.97
CA ARG A 66 -9.77 14.23 -4.97
C ARG A 66 -8.48 13.75 -4.31
N LEU A 67 -8.00 14.46 -3.27
CA LEU A 67 -6.85 14.03 -2.48
C LEU A 67 -7.09 12.66 -1.83
N ALA A 68 -8.25 12.46 -1.20
CA ALA A 68 -8.62 11.19 -0.59
C ALA A 68 -8.65 10.04 -1.62
N ARG A 69 -9.23 10.30 -2.78
CA ARG A 69 -9.30 9.33 -3.88
C ARG A 69 -7.93 8.95 -4.41
N TRP A 70 -7.02 9.91 -4.55
CA TRP A 70 -5.64 9.62 -4.96
C TRP A 70 -4.87 8.84 -3.91
N ALA A 71 -5.06 9.14 -2.63
CA ALA A 71 -4.41 8.41 -1.54
C ALA A 71 -4.90 6.94 -1.46
N ALA A 72 -6.22 6.73 -1.51
CA ALA A 72 -6.78 5.37 -1.56
C ALA A 72 -6.31 4.60 -2.80
N ALA A 73 -6.28 5.25 -3.97
CA ALA A 73 -5.79 4.67 -5.20
C ALA A 73 -4.28 4.34 -5.14
N ALA A 74 -3.49 5.13 -4.43
CA ALA A 74 -2.07 4.87 -4.21
C ALA A 74 -1.85 3.62 -3.36
N LEU A 75 -2.61 3.42 -2.28
CA LEU A 75 -2.58 2.18 -1.48
C LEU A 75 -2.97 0.96 -2.32
N VAL A 76 -4.07 1.06 -3.08
CA VAL A 76 -4.52 -0.02 -3.97
C VAL A 76 -3.49 -0.31 -5.06
N GLY A 77 -2.88 0.73 -5.62
CA GLY A 77 -1.83 0.63 -6.65
C GLY A 77 -0.60 -0.07 -6.09
N GLU A 78 -0.14 0.34 -4.92
CA GLU A 78 0.98 -0.30 -4.23
C GLU A 78 0.67 -1.79 -3.96
N ALA A 79 -0.48 -2.10 -3.33
CA ALA A 79 -0.86 -3.48 -2.99
C ALA A 79 -0.95 -4.41 -4.21
N ARG A 80 -1.39 -3.91 -5.36
CA ARG A 80 -1.50 -4.68 -6.62
C ARG A 80 -0.20 -4.79 -7.41
N LEU A 81 0.81 -4.01 -7.10
CA LEU A 81 2.12 -4.09 -7.75
C LEU A 81 2.75 -5.46 -7.48
N THR A 82 3.27 -6.12 -8.52
CA THR A 82 3.74 -7.52 -8.46
C THR A 82 4.91 -7.74 -9.43
N PRO A 83 5.97 -8.48 -9.04
CA PRO A 83 6.19 -9.13 -7.74
C PRO A 83 6.83 -8.19 -6.71
N LYS A 84 6.43 -8.30 -5.43
CA LYS A 84 7.00 -7.51 -4.33
C LYS A 84 7.60 -8.43 -3.26
N PRO A 85 8.93 -8.48 -3.09
CA PRO A 85 9.57 -9.40 -2.17
C PRO A 85 9.11 -9.24 -0.72
N GLY A 86 8.63 -10.33 -0.10
CA GLY A 86 8.18 -10.40 1.28
C GLY A 86 6.88 -9.64 1.60
N LEU A 87 6.25 -9.03 0.61
CA LEU A 87 5.05 -8.20 0.73
C LEU A 87 3.83 -8.89 0.11
N VAL A 88 2.64 -8.57 0.63
CA VAL A 88 1.39 -8.99 -0.01
C VAL A 88 1.26 -8.37 -1.39
N ASP A 89 0.96 -9.20 -2.40
CA ASP A 89 0.69 -8.75 -3.75
C ASP A 89 -0.33 -9.67 -4.46
N ARG A 90 -0.44 -9.60 -5.80
CA ARG A 90 -1.35 -10.47 -6.57
C ARG A 90 -0.85 -11.93 -6.69
N ARG A 91 0.42 -12.19 -6.39
CA ARG A 91 1.05 -13.50 -6.50
C ARG A 91 0.84 -14.32 -5.22
N ASN A 92 1.06 -13.71 -4.06
CA ASN A 92 0.98 -14.39 -2.76
C ASN A 92 0.81 -13.39 -1.60
N THR A 93 0.83 -13.92 -0.38
CA THR A 93 0.70 -13.15 0.86
C THR A 93 2.05 -12.63 1.41
N GLY A 94 3.14 -12.80 0.67
CA GLY A 94 4.48 -12.47 1.16
C GLY A 94 4.80 -13.21 2.47
N ALA A 95 5.50 -12.55 3.37
CA ALA A 95 5.83 -13.08 4.69
C ALA A 95 4.67 -12.98 5.71
N HIS A 96 3.41 -12.93 5.24
CA HIS A 96 2.23 -12.81 6.09
C HIS A 96 1.37 -14.08 6.04
N ARG A 97 0.73 -14.42 7.18
CA ARG A 97 -0.18 -15.57 7.30
C ARG A 97 -1.60 -15.16 7.65
N ASP A 98 -1.79 -13.90 7.98
CA ASP A 98 -3.00 -13.29 8.54
C ASP A 98 -3.67 -12.30 7.59
N MET A 99 -3.03 -11.97 6.46
CA MET A 99 -3.53 -10.99 5.51
C MET A 99 -3.20 -11.37 4.06
N ASP A 100 -4.03 -10.94 3.15
CA ASP A 100 -3.93 -11.12 1.71
C ASP A 100 -4.26 -9.82 0.95
N LEU A 101 -4.30 -9.88 -0.37
CA LEU A 101 -4.62 -8.72 -1.20
C LEU A 101 -6.02 -8.16 -0.91
N ASP A 102 -7.02 -9.02 -0.70
CA ASP A 102 -8.40 -8.58 -0.44
C ASP A 102 -8.49 -7.84 0.90
N THR A 103 -7.74 -8.27 1.91
CA THR A 103 -7.58 -7.59 3.20
C THR A 103 -7.01 -6.17 3.01
N PHE A 104 -5.97 -6.02 2.15
CA PHE A 104 -5.40 -4.70 1.82
C PHE A 104 -6.41 -3.81 1.07
N LEU A 105 -7.16 -4.37 0.13
CA LEU A 105 -8.18 -3.62 -0.63
C LEU A 105 -9.35 -3.18 0.27
N ALA A 106 -9.79 -4.02 1.20
CA ALA A 106 -10.81 -3.66 2.19
C ALA A 106 -10.32 -2.52 3.08
N SER A 107 -9.08 -2.61 3.57
CA SER A 107 -8.42 -1.56 4.35
C SER A 107 -8.35 -0.22 3.61
N ALA A 108 -7.85 -0.22 2.37
CA ALA A 108 -7.75 1.00 1.56
C ALA A 108 -9.12 1.66 1.33
N THR A 109 -10.17 0.84 1.14
CA THR A 109 -11.55 1.32 1.00
C THR A 109 -12.06 1.97 2.28
N ALA A 110 -11.80 1.36 3.44
CA ALA A 110 -12.20 1.89 4.74
C ALA A 110 -11.48 3.20 5.11
N LEU A 111 -10.24 3.37 4.63
CA LEU A 111 -9.42 4.55 4.90
C LEU A 111 -9.78 5.77 4.01
N GLU A 112 -10.41 5.58 2.84
CA GLU A 112 -10.71 6.68 1.91
C GLU A 112 -11.53 7.82 2.57
N PRO A 113 -12.62 7.59 3.35
CA PRO A 113 -13.32 8.64 4.08
C PRO A 113 -12.43 9.35 5.13
N CYS A 114 -11.53 8.61 5.78
CA CYS A 114 -10.61 9.17 6.76
C CYS A 114 -9.59 10.10 6.09
N PHE A 115 -9.12 9.75 4.90
CA PHE A 115 -8.24 10.59 4.09
C PHE A 115 -8.91 11.92 3.70
N HIS A 116 -10.19 11.90 3.40
CA HIS A 116 -10.96 13.13 3.20
C HIS A 116 -11.01 13.98 4.49
N ALA A 117 -11.19 13.36 5.65
CA ALA A 117 -11.20 14.05 6.94
C ALA A 117 -9.85 14.74 7.23
N TYR A 118 -8.71 14.09 6.93
CA TYR A 118 -7.39 14.68 7.08
C TYR A 118 -7.20 15.91 6.20
N ALA A 119 -7.50 15.81 4.89
CA ALA A 119 -7.41 16.93 3.97
C ALA A 119 -8.32 18.10 4.39
N SER A 120 -9.54 17.78 4.85
CA SER A 120 -10.50 18.76 5.33
C SER A 120 -10.07 19.42 6.64
N ALA A 121 -9.39 18.71 7.55
CA ALA A 121 -8.82 19.29 8.77
C ALA A 121 -7.73 20.30 8.43
N GLY A 122 -6.81 19.94 7.52
CA GLY A 122 -5.80 20.86 7.03
C GLY A 122 -6.38 22.09 6.35
N ALA A 123 -7.41 21.92 5.51
CA ALA A 123 -8.07 23.04 4.83
C ALA A 123 -8.78 24.02 5.79
N ARG A 124 -9.15 23.58 6.99
CA ARG A 124 -9.76 24.41 8.04
C ARG A 124 -8.77 24.97 9.06
N TRP A 125 -7.50 24.51 9.01
CA TRP A 125 -6.48 24.97 9.94
C TRP A 125 -6.16 26.45 9.74
N ASP A 126 -5.98 27.19 10.84
CA ASP A 126 -5.76 28.65 10.84
C ASP A 126 -4.34 29.08 10.43
N GLY A 127 -3.45 28.12 10.23
CA GLY A 127 -2.08 28.36 9.77
C GLY A 127 -1.10 28.81 10.85
N ARG A 128 -1.47 28.79 12.15
CA ARG A 128 -0.64 29.34 13.24
C ARG A 128 0.37 28.34 13.78
N ASP A 129 -0.09 27.29 14.44
CA ASP A 129 0.78 26.32 15.11
C ASP A 129 0.68 24.92 14.44
N PRO A 130 1.76 24.41 13.83
CA PRO A 130 1.78 23.06 13.30
C PRO A 130 1.46 21.97 14.33
N ALA A 131 1.71 22.21 15.63
CA ALA A 131 1.41 21.24 16.70
C ALA A 131 -0.10 21.03 16.86
N ASP A 132 -0.93 22.05 16.69
CA ASP A 132 -2.39 21.95 16.77
C ASP A 132 -2.96 21.11 15.63
N LEU A 133 -2.46 21.32 14.41
CA LEU A 133 -2.84 20.50 13.27
C LEU A 133 -2.36 19.06 13.46
N ALA A 134 -1.12 18.87 13.90
CA ALA A 134 -0.54 17.54 14.16
C ALA A 134 -1.38 16.76 15.18
N GLN A 135 -1.82 17.39 16.27
CA GLN A 135 -2.65 16.74 17.29
C GLN A 135 -4.06 16.42 16.73
N THR A 136 -4.64 17.32 15.94
CA THR A 136 -5.93 17.08 15.27
C THR A 136 -5.83 15.84 14.35
N LEU A 137 -4.78 15.80 13.50
CA LEU A 137 -4.54 14.68 12.59
C LEU A 137 -4.24 13.37 13.33
N ARG A 138 -3.55 13.43 14.48
CA ARG A 138 -3.31 12.27 15.35
C ARG A 138 -4.63 11.67 15.87
N ASN A 139 -5.56 12.51 16.32
CA ASN A 139 -6.87 12.05 16.81
C ASN A 139 -7.68 11.39 15.69
N LEU A 140 -7.77 12.04 14.52
CA LEU A 140 -8.40 11.45 13.33
C LEU A 140 -7.69 10.16 12.89
N GLY A 141 -6.35 10.07 13.07
CA GLY A 141 -5.55 8.89 12.78
C GLY A 141 -5.92 7.68 13.62
N ILE A 142 -6.27 7.88 14.89
CA ILE A 142 -6.77 6.82 15.78
C ILE A 142 -8.14 6.32 15.30
N GLU A 143 -9.03 7.23 14.89
CA GLU A 143 -10.34 6.86 14.31
C GLU A 143 -10.17 6.05 13.01
N ALA A 144 -9.22 6.45 12.16
CA ALA A 144 -8.89 5.72 10.95
C ALA A 144 -8.27 4.35 11.22
N GLU A 145 -7.43 4.19 12.26
CA GLU A 145 -6.95 2.88 12.69
C GLU A 145 -8.12 1.97 13.11
N HIS A 146 -9.11 2.50 13.83
CA HIS A 146 -10.32 1.75 14.19
C HIS A 146 -11.13 1.33 12.96
N ALA A 147 -11.31 2.22 11.97
CA ALA A 147 -11.97 1.89 10.71
C ALA A 147 -11.24 0.79 9.94
N MET A 148 -9.90 0.89 9.86
CA MET A 148 -9.05 -0.12 9.25
C MET A 148 -9.20 -1.49 9.95
N PHE A 149 -9.04 -1.54 11.28
CA PHE A 149 -9.18 -2.78 12.06
C PHE A 149 -10.56 -3.40 11.94
N SER A 150 -11.61 -2.58 11.94
CA SER A 150 -12.98 -3.05 11.74
C SER A 150 -13.18 -3.71 10.36
N ALA A 151 -12.60 -3.12 9.31
CA ALA A 151 -12.71 -3.63 7.95
C ALA A 151 -11.84 -4.88 7.69
N THR A 152 -10.79 -5.09 8.48
CA THR A 152 -9.81 -6.18 8.31
C THR A 152 -9.90 -7.27 9.36
N GLY A 153 -10.93 -7.26 10.20
CA GLY A 153 -11.07 -8.24 11.30
C GLY A 153 -9.98 -8.13 12.37
N GLY A 154 -9.48 -6.92 12.62
CA GLY A 154 -8.43 -6.66 13.62
C GLY A 154 -7.00 -6.76 13.09
N ILE A 155 -6.82 -6.90 11.78
CA ILE A 155 -5.49 -7.07 11.15
C ILE A 155 -4.89 -5.69 10.82
N ASN A 156 -3.62 -5.50 11.17
CA ASN A 156 -2.87 -4.29 10.88
C ASN A 156 -2.27 -4.34 9.46
N THR A 157 -2.90 -3.68 8.51
CA THR A 157 -2.45 -3.61 7.11
C THR A 157 -1.69 -2.33 6.77
N HIS A 158 -2.27 -1.17 7.07
CA HIS A 158 -1.80 0.14 6.60
C HIS A 158 -1.52 1.15 7.72
N LYS A 159 -1.20 0.70 8.94
CA LYS A 159 -1.00 1.63 10.08
C LYS A 159 0.10 2.66 9.83
N GLY A 160 1.23 2.24 9.25
CA GLY A 160 2.35 3.13 8.89
C GLY A 160 1.96 4.11 7.80
N ALA A 161 1.37 3.62 6.71
CA ALA A 161 0.85 4.44 5.62
C ALA A 161 -0.24 5.42 6.10
N ASN A 162 -1.18 4.98 6.97
CA ASN A 162 -2.23 5.82 7.53
C ASN A 162 -1.63 7.02 8.29
N PHE A 163 -0.64 6.79 9.14
CA PHE A 163 0.06 7.86 9.84
C PHE A 163 0.71 8.85 8.87
N ALA A 164 1.40 8.37 7.85
CA ALA A 164 2.05 9.20 6.85
C ALA A 164 1.03 10.01 6.02
N PHE A 165 -0.04 9.37 5.56
CA PHE A 165 -1.11 10.04 4.81
C PHE A 165 -1.86 11.06 5.65
N ALA A 166 -2.01 10.87 6.97
CA ALA A 166 -2.63 11.88 7.83
C ALA A 166 -1.86 13.20 7.76
N LEU A 167 -0.53 13.18 7.93
CA LEU A 167 0.31 14.37 7.88
C LEU A 167 0.36 14.99 6.47
N ILE A 168 0.52 14.17 5.44
CA ILE A 168 0.61 14.63 4.05
C ILE A 168 -0.71 15.25 3.58
N LEU A 169 -1.84 14.58 3.82
CA LEU A 169 -3.15 15.07 3.38
C LEU A 169 -3.57 16.32 4.19
N GLY A 170 -3.26 16.38 5.49
CA GLY A 170 -3.42 17.58 6.30
C GLY A 170 -2.62 18.75 5.73
N SER A 171 -1.36 18.51 5.35
CA SER A 171 -0.50 19.53 4.73
C SER A 171 -1.02 19.95 3.35
N CYS A 172 -1.50 19.03 2.51
CA CYS A 172 -2.13 19.35 1.23
C CYS A 172 -3.40 20.18 1.41
N GLY A 173 -4.20 19.88 2.45
CA GLY A 173 -5.38 20.69 2.81
C GLY A 173 -5.02 22.11 3.25
N ALA A 174 -3.99 22.27 4.08
CA ALA A 174 -3.46 23.56 4.48
C ALA A 174 -2.92 24.36 3.28
N PHE A 175 -2.20 23.68 2.38
CA PHE A 175 -1.75 24.29 1.12
C PHE A 175 -2.90 24.78 0.27
N LEU A 176 -3.96 23.96 0.11
CA LEU A 176 -5.18 24.32 -0.63
C LEU A 176 -5.84 25.58 -0.05
N SER A 177 -6.00 25.65 1.27
CA SER A 177 -6.59 26.82 1.95
C SER A 177 -5.81 28.09 1.68
N LYS A 178 -4.48 28.01 1.68
CA LYS A 178 -3.58 29.16 1.48
C LYS A 178 -3.48 29.60 0.02
N ASN A 179 -3.51 28.65 -0.94
CA ASN A 179 -3.17 28.93 -2.34
C ASN A 179 -4.39 28.84 -3.28
N GLY A 180 -5.55 28.39 -2.81
CA GLY A 180 -6.78 28.24 -3.60
C GLY A 180 -6.74 27.09 -4.61
N SER A 181 -5.66 26.31 -4.66
CA SER A 181 -5.46 25.18 -5.56
C SER A 181 -4.72 24.03 -4.87
N LEU A 182 -4.88 22.81 -5.39
CA LEU A 182 -4.08 21.69 -4.92
C LEU A 182 -2.61 21.83 -5.35
N PRO A 183 -1.66 21.28 -4.55
CA PRO A 183 -0.27 21.15 -4.97
C PRO A 183 -0.20 20.39 -6.28
N ASN A 184 0.62 20.84 -7.24
CA ASN A 184 0.72 20.20 -8.55
C ASN A 184 2.11 20.33 -9.20
N SER A 185 3.09 20.80 -8.45
CA SER A 185 4.46 20.98 -8.91
C SER A 185 5.46 20.46 -7.87
N PRO A 186 6.72 20.18 -8.26
CA PRO A 186 7.77 19.82 -7.33
C PRO A 186 7.95 20.81 -6.17
N GLN A 187 7.87 22.10 -6.45
CA GLN A 187 7.98 23.18 -5.46
C GLN A 187 6.81 23.19 -4.47
N ASP A 188 5.60 22.84 -4.93
CA ASP A 188 4.45 22.71 -4.04
C ASP A 188 4.59 21.47 -3.15
N THR A 189 5.14 20.39 -3.69
CA THR A 189 5.46 19.17 -2.93
C THR A 189 6.45 19.45 -1.81
N GLU A 190 7.51 20.22 -2.08
CA GLU A 190 8.50 20.66 -1.07
C GLU A 190 7.82 21.42 0.08
N ARG A 191 6.92 22.38 -0.23
CA ARG A 191 6.15 23.13 0.78
C ARG A 191 5.24 22.24 1.61
N VAL A 192 4.62 21.24 1.00
CA VAL A 192 3.83 20.22 1.71
C VAL A 192 4.73 19.45 2.68
N LEU A 193 5.90 18.99 2.23
CA LEU A 193 6.83 18.22 3.06
C LEU A 193 7.50 19.05 4.16
N GLU A 194 7.68 20.36 3.97
CA GLU A 194 8.11 21.30 5.03
C GLU A 194 7.11 21.32 6.21
N LEU A 195 5.80 21.42 5.94
CA LEU A 195 4.79 21.36 6.98
C LEU A 195 4.71 19.97 7.62
N VAL A 196 4.85 18.90 6.84
CA VAL A 196 4.95 17.53 7.37
C VAL A 196 6.12 17.40 8.34
N ARG A 197 7.30 17.97 7.99
CA ARG A 197 8.49 17.97 8.86
C ARG A 197 8.19 18.69 10.18
N ALA A 198 7.58 19.86 10.14
CA ALA A 198 7.24 20.62 11.34
C ALA A 198 6.27 19.84 12.25
N MET A 199 5.19 19.29 11.70
CA MET A 199 4.24 18.46 12.44
C MET A 199 4.86 17.19 12.99
N GLY A 200 5.65 16.49 12.16
CA GLY A 200 6.33 15.26 12.52
C GLY A 200 7.31 15.45 13.69
N ALA A 201 8.06 16.54 13.69
CA ALA A 201 8.95 16.89 14.80
C ALA A 201 8.18 17.10 16.11
N CYS A 202 7.06 17.84 16.10
CA CYS A 202 6.20 18.02 17.28
C CYS A 202 5.67 16.69 17.84
N LEU A 203 5.22 15.78 16.96
CA LEU A 203 4.71 14.47 17.38
C LEU A 203 5.82 13.57 17.92
N LEU A 204 6.99 13.54 17.27
CA LEU A 204 8.12 12.73 17.71
C LEU A 204 8.61 13.17 19.10
N ASP A 205 8.74 14.47 19.34
CA ASP A 205 9.13 15.03 20.63
C ASP A 205 8.12 14.68 21.75
N ALA A 206 6.83 14.76 21.46
CA ALA A 206 5.78 14.38 22.41
C ALA A 206 5.82 12.87 22.73
N ASP A 207 6.01 12.03 21.71
CA ASP A 207 6.09 10.58 21.87
C ASP A 207 7.34 10.18 22.67
N ILE A 208 8.51 10.76 22.38
CA ILE A 208 9.76 10.51 23.11
C ILE A 208 9.61 10.91 24.59
N ARG A 209 9.06 12.10 24.87
CA ARG A 209 8.80 12.53 26.25
C ARG A 209 7.89 11.57 27.01
N THR A 210 6.82 11.10 26.34
CA THR A 210 5.89 10.14 26.92
C THR A 210 6.57 8.78 27.16
N LEU A 211 7.39 8.32 26.23
CA LEU A 211 8.13 7.06 26.34
C LEU A 211 9.12 7.09 27.50
N LEU A 212 9.90 8.16 27.64
CA LEU A 212 10.86 8.34 28.72
C LEU A 212 10.15 8.41 30.09
N ALA A 213 9.02 9.12 30.21
CA ALA A 213 8.23 9.19 31.42
C ALA A 213 7.62 7.83 31.82
N ARG A 214 7.28 6.96 30.86
CA ARG A 214 6.84 5.57 31.13
C ARG A 214 7.99 4.68 31.61
N SER A 215 9.15 4.79 30.95
CA SER A 215 10.35 4.02 31.34
C SER A 215 10.75 4.30 32.78
N GLN A 216 10.83 5.56 33.17
CA GLN A 216 11.17 5.96 34.51
C GLN A 216 10.18 5.46 35.59
N ARG A 217 8.88 5.42 35.28
CA ARG A 217 7.86 4.88 36.18
C ARG A 217 7.98 3.36 36.38
N ASN A 218 8.31 2.62 35.34
CA ASN A 218 8.50 1.17 35.40
C ASN A 218 9.75 0.80 36.23
N ASP A 219 10.82 1.58 36.12
CA ASP A 219 12.05 1.37 36.94
C ASP A 219 11.79 1.64 38.42
N CYS A 220 10.94 2.61 38.75
CA CYS A 220 10.54 2.88 40.15
C CYS A 220 9.63 1.80 40.76
N GLN A 221 8.86 1.07 39.95
CA GLN A 221 7.98 -0.02 40.39
C GLN A 221 8.68 -1.37 40.52
N ASN A 222 9.82 -1.56 39.85
CA ASN A 222 10.63 -2.78 39.86
C ASN A 222 11.87 -2.67 40.81
N GLY A 223 11.88 -1.74 41.75
CA GLY A 223 12.91 -1.64 42.78
C GLY A 223 12.92 -2.90 43.69
N PRO A 224 14.06 -3.26 44.33
CA PRO A 224 14.29 -4.55 44.97
C PRO A 224 13.56 -4.74 46.31
N SER A 225 12.23 -4.59 46.33
CA SER A 225 11.44 -4.86 47.55
C SER A 225 9.96 -5.09 47.22
N ALA A 226 9.62 -6.29 46.70
CA ALA A 226 8.27 -6.81 46.85
C ALA A 226 8.34 -8.33 47.13
N PRO A 227 7.71 -8.86 48.21
CA PRO A 227 7.69 -10.28 48.52
C PRO A 227 6.83 -11.04 47.50
N ILE A 228 7.30 -12.21 47.12
CA ILE A 228 6.62 -13.16 46.22
C ILE A 228 5.35 -13.66 46.92
N GLY A 229 4.19 -13.15 46.55
CA GLY A 229 2.88 -13.66 46.92
C GLY A 229 2.33 -14.58 45.84
N ASN A 230 2.19 -15.86 46.12
CA ASN A 230 1.48 -16.85 45.29
C ASN A 230 0.00 -16.49 45.20
N GLY A 231 -0.50 -16.18 44.02
CA GLY A 231 -1.93 -15.98 43.77
C GLY A 231 -2.21 -15.76 42.30
N ALA A 232 -2.64 -16.81 41.63
CA ALA A 232 -3.05 -16.79 40.23
C ALA A 232 -4.34 -16.00 40.04
N HIS A 233 -4.23 -14.77 39.54
CA HIS A 233 -5.28 -14.11 38.77
C HIS A 233 -4.59 -13.29 37.67
N ARG A 234 -4.76 -13.74 36.44
CA ARG A 234 -4.31 -13.03 35.24
C ARG A 234 -5.08 -11.71 35.14
N ALA A 235 -4.41 -10.64 35.60
CA ALA A 235 -4.93 -9.28 35.47
C ALA A 235 -5.17 -8.90 34.02
N PRO A 236 -6.16 -8.02 33.71
CA PRO A 236 -6.40 -7.54 32.35
C PRO A 236 -5.14 -6.86 31.82
N ALA A 237 -4.93 -6.97 30.50
CA ALA A 237 -3.77 -6.45 29.78
C ALA A 237 -3.39 -5.05 30.29
N CYS A 238 -2.22 -4.92 30.89
CA CYS A 238 -1.71 -3.67 31.42
C CYS A 238 -1.70 -2.59 30.34
N GLU A 239 -2.43 -1.52 30.55
CA GLU A 239 -2.22 -0.23 29.88
C GLU A 239 -0.76 0.19 30.13
N GLY A 240 0.15 -0.16 29.19
CA GLY A 240 1.58 0.15 29.37
C GLY A 240 2.55 -0.66 28.54
N ALA A 241 2.11 -1.67 27.80
CA ALA A 241 3.04 -2.43 26.96
C ALA A 241 3.56 -1.55 25.80
N LEU A 242 4.91 -1.47 25.67
CA LEU A 242 5.57 -0.74 24.58
C LEU A 242 5.16 -1.32 23.23
N SER A 243 4.84 -0.46 22.27
CA SER A 243 4.63 -0.85 20.88
C SER A 243 5.93 -1.43 20.27
N HIS A 244 5.82 -2.12 19.12
CA HIS A 244 7.00 -2.64 18.41
C HIS A 244 7.99 -1.52 18.03
N GLY A 245 7.48 -0.38 17.53
CA GLY A 245 8.30 0.77 17.18
C GLY A 245 9.01 1.38 18.37
N GLU A 246 8.34 1.52 19.53
CA GLU A 246 8.94 2.02 20.77
C GLU A 246 10.06 1.10 21.26
N ARG A 247 9.90 -0.22 21.19
CA ARG A 247 10.96 -1.17 21.53
C ARG A 247 12.17 -1.09 20.61
N ILE A 248 11.95 -0.94 19.31
CA ILE A 248 13.03 -0.79 18.32
C ILE A 248 13.76 0.54 18.55
N TYR A 249 13.03 1.62 18.82
CA TYR A 249 13.64 2.91 19.16
C TYR A 249 14.55 2.81 20.37
N LEU A 250 14.07 2.22 21.47
CA LEU A 250 14.88 2.07 22.70
C LEU A 250 16.11 1.16 22.52
N ARG A 251 16.03 0.14 21.68
CA ARG A 251 17.13 -0.82 21.47
C ARG A 251 18.14 -0.39 20.42
N ASN A 252 17.65 0.22 19.36
CA ASN A 252 18.44 0.45 18.14
C ASN A 252 18.53 1.93 17.74
N GLY A 253 17.80 2.82 18.40
CA GLY A 253 17.71 4.24 18.04
C GLY A 253 16.90 4.53 16.77
N LEU A 254 16.24 3.51 16.18
CA LEU A 254 15.50 3.66 14.93
C LEU A 254 14.09 4.18 15.19
N SER A 255 13.78 5.36 14.67
CA SER A 255 12.51 6.05 14.91
C SER A 255 11.38 5.68 13.93
N GLY A 256 11.68 4.86 12.90
CA GLY A 256 10.69 4.37 11.94
C GLY A 256 9.90 5.47 11.22
N ALA A 257 8.62 5.23 10.94
CA ALA A 257 7.76 6.16 10.21
C ALA A 257 7.65 7.54 10.88
N ARG A 258 7.72 7.61 12.21
CA ARG A 258 7.67 8.90 12.95
C ARG A 258 8.95 9.70 12.76
N GLY A 259 10.10 9.05 12.78
CA GLY A 259 11.37 9.69 12.50
C GLY A 259 11.50 10.14 11.04
N GLU A 260 10.98 9.36 10.12
CA GLU A 260 10.91 9.75 8.71
C GLU A 260 10.01 11.00 8.54
N ALA A 261 8.85 11.05 9.18
CA ALA A 261 7.98 12.22 9.15
C ALA A 261 8.64 13.46 9.78
N ALA A 262 9.32 13.31 10.91
CA ALA A 262 10.04 14.41 11.57
C ALA A 262 11.19 14.97 10.73
N LYS A 263 11.73 14.17 9.81
CA LYS A 263 12.73 14.59 8.83
C LYS A 263 12.11 15.08 7.50
N GLY A 264 10.76 14.98 7.34
CA GLY A 264 10.04 15.33 6.13
C GLY A 264 10.15 14.30 5.01
N TYR A 265 10.36 13.03 5.34
CA TYR A 265 10.52 11.91 4.39
C TYR A 265 11.67 12.11 3.39
N PRO A 266 12.94 12.19 3.82
CA PRO A 266 14.07 12.53 2.96
C PRO A 266 14.26 11.57 1.79
N LEU A 267 14.01 10.26 1.95
CA LEU A 267 14.07 9.30 0.84
C LEU A 267 12.99 9.57 -0.21
N LEU A 268 11.79 9.98 0.22
CA LEU A 268 10.72 10.37 -0.69
C LEU A 268 11.11 11.65 -1.46
N GLU A 269 11.55 12.69 -0.74
CA GLU A 269 11.84 14.02 -1.29
C GLU A 269 13.04 14.02 -2.23
N HIS A 270 14.14 13.40 -1.81
CA HIS A 270 15.45 13.54 -2.48
C HIS A 270 15.81 12.38 -3.42
N GLU A 271 15.14 11.23 -3.30
CA GLU A 271 15.45 10.06 -4.14
C GLU A 271 14.24 9.56 -4.93
N LEU A 272 13.13 9.25 -4.27
CA LEU A 272 12.00 8.59 -4.93
C LEU A 272 11.29 9.53 -5.92
N LEU A 273 10.88 10.72 -5.50
CA LEU A 273 10.19 11.67 -6.37
C LEU A 273 11.06 12.15 -7.54
N PRO A 274 12.35 12.52 -7.36
CA PRO A 274 13.23 12.81 -8.48
C PRO A 274 13.37 11.65 -9.47
N TYR A 275 13.45 10.42 -8.96
CA TYR A 275 13.46 9.22 -9.80
C TYR A 275 12.17 9.08 -10.61
N LEU A 276 10.99 9.15 -9.96
CA LEU A 276 9.68 9.01 -10.63
C LEU A 276 9.44 10.13 -11.65
N ARG A 277 9.81 11.37 -11.34
CA ARG A 277 9.72 12.51 -12.28
C ARG A 277 10.57 12.31 -13.52
N ARG A 278 11.74 11.68 -13.40
CA ARG A 278 12.63 11.39 -14.53
C ARG A 278 12.14 10.21 -15.37
N GLU A 279 11.67 9.15 -14.72
CA GLU A 279 11.27 7.92 -15.41
C GLU A 279 9.82 7.93 -15.93
N CYS A 280 8.96 8.81 -15.36
CA CYS A 280 7.58 9.01 -15.78
C CYS A 280 7.35 10.45 -16.23
N PRO A 281 8.01 10.95 -17.31
CA PRO A 281 7.81 12.32 -17.76
C PRO A 281 6.36 12.54 -18.23
N ALA A 282 5.72 13.58 -17.71
CA ALA A 282 4.36 13.98 -18.12
C ALA A 282 4.38 14.72 -19.48
N PRO A 283 3.29 14.64 -20.26
CA PRO A 283 2.23 13.66 -20.23
C PRO A 283 2.57 12.47 -21.12
N CYS A 284 2.88 11.35 -20.57
CA CYS A 284 2.96 10.13 -21.35
C CYS A 284 1.60 9.88 -22.00
N SER A 285 1.49 10.15 -23.29
CA SER A 285 0.44 9.58 -24.13
C SER A 285 0.70 8.06 -24.17
N TRP A 286 -0.03 7.34 -23.35
CA TRP A 286 0.10 5.91 -23.07
C TRP A 286 -0.14 5.00 -24.27
N GLY A 287 0.07 5.49 -25.49
CA GLY A 287 -0.01 4.73 -26.75
C GLY A 287 1.33 4.28 -27.29
N ASP A 288 2.42 4.99 -26.97
CA ASP A 288 3.66 4.88 -27.72
C ASP A 288 4.92 4.57 -26.91
N SER A 289 4.86 4.41 -25.58
CA SER A 289 6.04 4.01 -24.81
C SER A 289 5.88 2.61 -24.23
N GLU A 290 6.81 1.74 -24.57
CA GLU A 290 7.00 0.38 -24.02
C GLU A 290 7.28 0.34 -22.51
N ARG A 291 7.28 1.48 -21.81
CA ARG A 291 7.57 1.56 -20.37
C ARG A 291 6.29 1.37 -19.56
N ASP A 292 6.17 0.22 -18.95
CA ASP A 292 5.14 -0.09 -17.97
C ASP A 292 5.44 0.67 -16.67
N VAL A 293 4.49 1.47 -16.17
CA VAL A 293 4.61 2.14 -14.86
C VAL A 293 4.91 1.14 -13.76
N GLY A 294 4.36 -0.08 -13.86
CA GLY A 294 4.65 -1.16 -12.92
C GLY A 294 6.15 -1.46 -12.81
N ASP A 295 6.88 -1.51 -13.92
CA ASP A 295 8.33 -1.74 -13.89
C ASP A 295 9.09 -0.57 -13.24
N THR A 296 8.66 0.66 -13.53
CA THR A 296 9.23 1.85 -12.87
C THR A 296 8.99 1.81 -11.35
N LEU A 297 7.78 1.42 -10.93
CA LEU A 297 7.45 1.32 -9.50
C LEU A 297 8.17 0.14 -8.81
N LEU A 298 8.39 -0.99 -9.49
CA LEU A 298 9.20 -2.08 -8.95
C LEU A 298 10.67 -1.65 -8.74
N ARG A 299 11.26 -0.92 -9.69
CA ARG A 299 12.60 -0.34 -9.50
C ARG A 299 12.64 0.70 -8.37
N ALA A 300 11.60 1.51 -8.25
CA ALA A 300 11.44 2.45 -7.15
C ALA A 300 11.40 1.72 -5.79
N LEU A 301 10.65 0.61 -5.70
CA LEU A 301 10.61 -0.23 -4.50
C LEU A 301 12.00 -0.77 -4.14
N VAL A 302 12.75 -1.30 -5.11
CA VAL A 302 14.13 -1.78 -4.88
C VAL A 302 15.02 -0.66 -4.33
N LYS A 303 14.93 0.55 -4.89
CA LYS A 303 15.67 1.72 -4.38
C LYS A 303 15.32 2.06 -2.94
N LEU A 304 14.05 2.02 -2.58
CA LEU A 304 13.62 2.24 -1.21
C LEU A 304 14.14 1.15 -0.26
N MET A 305 14.00 -0.12 -0.64
CA MET A 305 14.49 -1.26 0.14
C MET A 305 16.02 -1.22 0.35
N ALA A 306 16.77 -0.69 -0.62
CA ALA A 306 18.22 -0.53 -0.51
C ALA A 306 18.65 0.51 0.53
N ARG A 307 17.80 1.52 0.83
CA ARG A 307 18.21 2.72 1.59
C ARG A 307 17.48 2.90 2.92
N LEU A 308 16.22 2.44 2.98
CA LEU A 308 15.37 2.65 4.16
C LEU A 308 15.86 1.84 5.37
N GLU A 309 15.87 2.47 6.53
CA GLU A 309 15.98 1.78 7.82
C GLU A 309 14.62 1.21 8.24
N ASP A 310 14.20 0.16 7.53
CA ASP A 310 12.85 -0.42 7.66
C ASP A 310 12.69 -1.12 9.01
N THR A 311 11.92 -0.50 9.91
CA THR A 311 11.65 -1.06 11.24
C THR A 311 10.79 -2.33 11.21
N ASN A 312 10.06 -2.62 10.12
CA ASN A 312 9.35 -3.90 9.98
C ASN A 312 10.33 -5.04 9.72
N VAL A 313 11.38 -4.80 8.91
CA VAL A 313 12.47 -5.75 8.70
C VAL A 313 13.18 -6.02 10.03
N VAL A 314 13.54 -4.96 10.79
CA VAL A 314 14.20 -5.11 12.10
C VAL A 314 13.29 -5.84 13.10
N HIS A 315 12.00 -5.57 13.10
CA HIS A 315 11.05 -6.23 13.99
C HIS A 315 10.99 -7.75 13.77
N ARG A 316 11.02 -8.18 12.51
CA ARG A 316 10.86 -9.59 12.14
C ARG A 316 12.18 -10.37 12.11
N GLY A 317 13.24 -9.77 11.59
CA GLY A 317 14.53 -10.44 11.34
C GLY A 317 15.73 -9.89 12.13
N GLY A 318 15.54 -8.78 12.87
CA GLY A 318 16.64 -8.12 13.58
C GLY A 318 17.47 -7.17 12.70
N ILE A 319 18.50 -6.56 13.31
CA ILE A 319 19.35 -5.58 12.64
C ILE A 319 20.21 -6.20 11.54
N ASP A 320 20.64 -7.45 11.71
CA ASP A 320 21.44 -8.18 10.72
C ASP A 320 20.61 -8.50 9.46
N ALA A 321 19.33 -8.82 9.62
CA ALA A 321 18.43 -9.00 8.49
C ALA A 321 18.24 -7.69 7.71
N LEU A 322 18.17 -6.53 8.39
CA LEU A 322 18.13 -5.24 7.73
C LEU A 322 19.42 -4.98 6.91
N ALA A 323 20.59 -5.26 7.48
CA ALA A 323 21.87 -5.08 6.80
C ALA A 323 21.95 -5.96 5.55
N THR A 324 21.61 -7.25 5.67
CA THR A 324 21.61 -8.21 4.54
C THR A 324 20.61 -7.78 3.47
N HIS A 325 19.38 -7.41 3.87
CA HIS A 325 18.33 -6.95 2.97
C HIS A 325 18.78 -5.72 2.15
N ARG A 326 19.35 -4.71 2.81
CA ARG A 326 19.86 -3.50 2.16
C ARG A 326 21.02 -3.78 1.21
N THR A 327 21.94 -4.66 1.59
CA THR A 327 23.06 -5.07 0.72
C THR A 327 22.54 -5.71 -0.56
N PHE A 328 21.67 -6.72 -0.46
CA PHE A 328 21.06 -7.38 -1.62
C PHE A 328 20.34 -6.38 -2.54
N CYS A 329 19.48 -5.52 -1.96
CA CYS A 329 18.74 -4.53 -2.74
C CYS A 329 19.64 -3.47 -3.38
N THR A 330 20.75 -3.10 -2.72
CA THR A 330 21.75 -2.17 -3.28
C THR A 330 22.46 -2.79 -4.49
N GLU A 331 22.87 -4.05 -4.40
CA GLU A 331 23.46 -4.78 -5.53
C GLU A 331 22.46 -4.93 -6.68
N LEU A 332 21.21 -5.23 -6.37
CA LEU A 332 20.14 -5.35 -7.38
C LEU A 332 19.86 -4.00 -8.08
N ASP A 333 19.81 -2.89 -7.33
CA ASP A 333 19.60 -1.53 -7.86
C ASP A 333 20.75 -1.10 -8.80
N GLY A 334 21.98 -1.53 -8.50
CA GLY A 334 23.16 -1.25 -9.32
C GLY A 334 23.24 -2.02 -10.64
N ARG A 335 22.39 -3.04 -10.84
CA ARG A 335 22.41 -3.90 -12.05
C ARG A 335 21.52 -3.34 -13.15
N ALA A 336 22.05 -3.22 -14.36
CA ALA A 336 21.28 -2.84 -15.56
C ALA A 336 20.45 -4.03 -16.07
N LEU A 337 19.36 -4.38 -15.35
CA LEU A 337 18.49 -5.51 -15.69
C LEU A 337 17.37 -5.09 -16.64
N THR A 338 17.03 -5.98 -17.59
CA THR A 338 15.76 -5.87 -18.31
C THR A 338 14.59 -6.07 -17.36
N SER A 339 13.40 -5.57 -17.71
CA SER A 339 12.19 -5.72 -16.89
C SER A 339 11.89 -7.18 -16.53
N ARG A 340 12.05 -8.11 -17.48
CA ARG A 340 11.86 -9.54 -17.25
C ARG A 340 12.85 -10.07 -16.20
N ARG A 341 14.15 -9.79 -16.37
CA ARG A 341 15.17 -10.25 -15.44
C ARG A 341 15.00 -9.66 -14.05
N LEU A 342 14.60 -8.39 -13.95
CA LEU A 342 14.27 -7.79 -12.67
C LEU A 342 13.12 -8.55 -11.98
N ARG A 343 12.02 -8.83 -12.69
CA ARG A 343 10.89 -9.58 -12.14
C ARG A 343 11.30 -10.99 -11.69
N ASP A 344 12.14 -11.68 -12.47
CA ASP A 344 12.66 -13.01 -12.12
C ASP A 344 13.52 -12.96 -10.83
N GLU A 345 14.36 -11.94 -10.65
CA GLU A 345 15.14 -11.71 -9.43
C GLU A 345 14.23 -11.40 -8.22
N LEU A 346 13.22 -10.54 -8.41
CA LEU A 346 12.28 -10.19 -7.35
C LEU A 346 11.44 -11.40 -6.89
N VAL A 347 11.06 -12.29 -7.82
CA VAL A 347 10.35 -13.54 -7.48
C VAL A 347 11.23 -14.45 -6.62
N ARG A 348 12.51 -14.63 -6.97
CA ARG A 348 13.43 -15.44 -6.16
C ARG A 348 13.65 -14.84 -4.78
N TYR A 349 13.84 -13.52 -4.73
CA TYR A 349 14.03 -12.84 -3.46
C TYR A 349 12.77 -12.83 -2.58
N ASP A 350 11.59 -12.85 -3.18
CA ASP A 350 10.32 -13.03 -2.47
C ASP A 350 10.28 -14.37 -1.73
N ASP A 351 10.65 -15.46 -2.42
CA ASP A 351 10.71 -16.79 -1.80
C ASP A 351 11.71 -16.85 -0.62
N GLU A 352 12.84 -16.14 -0.71
CA GLU A 352 13.82 -16.00 0.38
C GLU A 352 13.26 -15.22 1.57
N LEU A 353 12.64 -14.06 1.33
CA LEU A 353 12.07 -13.24 2.41
C LEU A 353 10.89 -13.91 3.09
N ILE A 354 10.07 -14.68 2.36
CA ILE A 354 9.01 -15.51 2.92
C ILE A 354 9.59 -16.56 3.86
N ALA A 355 10.64 -17.27 3.43
CA ALA A 355 11.31 -18.29 4.26
C ALA A 355 11.91 -17.68 5.54
N LEU A 356 12.42 -16.46 5.47
CA LEU A 356 12.97 -15.72 6.61
C LEU A 356 11.90 -15.00 7.45
N ASN A 357 10.63 -15.02 7.04
CA ASN A 357 9.53 -14.26 7.65
C ASN A 357 9.80 -12.75 7.72
N VAL A 358 10.47 -12.17 6.71
CA VAL A 358 10.85 -10.76 6.62
C VAL A 358 9.94 -10.03 5.63
N SER A 359 9.44 -8.85 6.03
CA SER A 359 8.56 -8.02 5.20
C SER A 359 9.01 -6.55 5.24
N PRO A 360 9.38 -5.95 4.10
CA PRO A 360 9.82 -4.55 4.03
C PRO A 360 8.63 -3.58 3.93
N GLY A 361 7.74 -3.60 4.95
CA GLY A 361 6.49 -2.82 4.96
C GLY A 361 6.71 -1.31 4.93
N GLY A 362 7.79 -0.81 5.53
CA GLY A 362 8.11 0.62 5.48
C GLY A 362 8.45 1.10 4.07
N ALA A 363 9.12 0.27 3.26
CA ALA A 363 9.40 0.58 1.86
C ALA A 363 8.09 0.60 1.02
N ALA A 364 7.13 -0.29 1.31
CA ALA A 364 5.80 -0.29 0.71
C ALA A 364 5.01 0.98 1.06
N ASP A 365 5.03 1.38 2.35
CA ASP A 365 4.40 2.63 2.80
C ASP A 365 4.96 3.84 2.04
N LEU A 366 6.30 3.98 1.93
CA LEU A 366 6.93 5.06 1.18
C LEU A 366 6.60 5.02 -0.30
N LEU A 367 6.54 3.84 -0.91
CA LEU A 367 6.16 3.69 -2.31
C LEU A 367 4.74 4.20 -2.55
N SER A 368 3.80 3.91 -1.64
CA SER A 368 2.43 4.41 -1.74
C SER A 368 2.38 5.95 -1.71
N LEU A 369 3.23 6.61 -0.91
CA LEU A 369 3.38 8.07 -0.92
C LEU A 369 3.94 8.56 -2.25
N GLY A 370 4.95 7.89 -2.81
CA GLY A 370 5.49 8.22 -4.14
C GLY A 370 4.44 8.13 -5.25
N ILE A 371 3.59 7.11 -5.21
CA ILE A 371 2.45 6.95 -6.14
C ILE A 371 1.45 8.11 -5.95
N PHE A 372 1.11 8.46 -4.71
CA PHE A 372 0.21 9.58 -4.41
C PHE A 372 0.73 10.91 -4.98
N PHE A 373 1.98 11.28 -4.71
CA PHE A 373 2.57 12.51 -5.23
C PHE A 373 2.67 12.48 -6.76
N SER A 374 2.96 11.35 -7.37
CA SER A 374 2.97 11.20 -8.82
C SER A 374 1.59 11.43 -9.45
N LEU A 375 0.51 10.95 -8.80
CA LEU A 375 -0.87 11.25 -9.22
C LEU A 375 -1.21 12.73 -9.05
N MET A 376 -0.78 13.34 -7.97
CA MET A 376 -1.01 14.73 -7.64
C MET A 376 -0.26 15.68 -8.60
N GLU A 377 1.00 15.40 -8.91
CA GLU A 377 1.81 16.13 -9.89
C GLU A 377 1.45 15.80 -11.35
N GLY A 378 0.61 14.76 -11.57
CA GLY A 378 0.16 14.38 -12.92
C GLY A 378 1.20 13.63 -13.74
N LEU A 379 2.19 13.00 -13.12
CA LEU A 379 3.19 12.16 -13.80
C LEU A 379 2.53 10.98 -14.51
N PHE A 380 1.48 10.42 -13.92
CA PHE A 380 0.60 9.42 -14.53
C PHE A 380 -0.81 9.53 -13.96
N GLY A 381 -1.78 8.90 -14.63
CA GLY A 381 -3.18 8.87 -14.19
C GLY A 381 -3.52 7.58 -13.45
N LEU A 382 -4.72 7.53 -12.84
CA LEU A 382 -5.22 6.35 -12.12
C LEU A 382 -5.29 5.09 -12.99
N ASP A 383 -5.44 5.22 -14.30
CA ASP A 383 -5.50 4.08 -15.22
C ASP A 383 -4.15 3.36 -15.33
N ALA A 384 -3.05 4.05 -15.05
CA ALA A 384 -1.71 3.47 -15.04
C ALA A 384 -1.48 2.47 -13.90
N LEU A 385 -2.28 2.56 -12.82
CA LEU A 385 -2.23 1.64 -11.68
C LEU A 385 -3.01 0.33 -11.93
N ARG A 386 -3.56 0.14 -13.13
CA ARG A 386 -4.17 -1.12 -13.59
C ARG A 386 -3.11 -1.93 -14.31
N TYR A 387 -2.16 -2.46 -13.57
CA TYR A 387 -1.05 -3.23 -14.13
C TYR A 387 -1.56 -4.34 -15.05
N ARG A 388 -0.92 -4.49 -16.22
CA ARG A 388 -1.15 -5.63 -17.10
C ARG A 388 -0.63 -6.89 -16.40
N SER A 389 -1.44 -7.93 -16.39
CA SER A 389 -1.08 -9.27 -15.93
C SER A 389 -0.07 -9.91 -16.87
#